data_adaff867a0a5f1e36580d0c4ac9672c8
#
_entry.id   adaff867a0a5f1e36580d0c4ac9672c8
#
_cell.length_a   1.000
_cell.length_b   1.000
_cell.length_c   1.000
_cell.angle_alpha   90.00
_cell.angle_beta   90.00
_cell.angle_gamma   90.00
#
_symmetry.space_group_name_H-M   'P 1'
#
loop_
_entity.id
_entity.type
_entity.pdbx_description
1 polymer ?
#
loop_
_entity_poly.entity_id
_entity_poly.type
_entity_poly.pdbx_seq_one_letter_code
_entity_poly.pdbx_strand_id
1 'polypeptide(L)'
;MLEENFGIVWIMIKKDLAIKFLSISLLFFGNFVSAERFQDDPIKKLNSPITELGFIRENIISDDGVMINYYIKGTDKKALVFVHGYSCSSEYWWPQLEYFSKDHTVIAIDIAGHGKSGLNRQEYSMDAFGNDVTSVIEHLDLEEVVLIGHSMGGPVIVKAANNLGVKTRLIVGVDTFHDLSTEGIGGFARTAVNTMFKLFYESMTEDSIDDFFIDKTDEDLARWIRNDALKSPKHISQGTLDALLTMNYPESLRELSI
;
A
#
# COMPACT_ATOMS: atom_id res chain seq x y z
N MET A 1 26.73 24.49 5.00
CA MET A 1 25.36 24.06 5.18
C MET A 1 24.95 23.43 3.87
N LEU A 2 24.97 22.12 3.82
CA LEU A 2 24.44 21.37 2.68
C LEU A 2 22.91 21.31 2.92
N GLU A 3 22.14 21.96 2.07
CA GLU A 3 20.70 21.72 1.99
C GLU A 3 20.51 20.25 1.64
N GLU A 4 20.06 19.48 2.60
CA GLU A 4 19.64 18.09 2.37
C GLU A 4 18.34 18.16 1.57
N ASN A 5 18.45 17.93 0.27
CA ASN A 5 17.28 17.83 -0.61
C ASN A 5 16.50 16.56 -0.29
N PHE A 6 15.34 16.70 0.32
CA PHE A 6 14.33 15.68 0.39
C PHE A 6 13.73 15.44 -1.00
N GLY A 7 13.49 14.17 -1.36
CA GLY A 7 13.04 13.83 -2.70
C GLY A 7 11.72 13.04 -2.71
N ILE A 8 10.85 13.39 -3.64
CA ILE A 8 9.68 12.57 -4.02
C ILE A 8 10.05 11.87 -5.32
N VAL A 9 9.99 10.53 -5.31
CA VAL A 9 10.21 9.72 -6.52
C VAL A 9 8.91 9.03 -6.89
N TRP A 10 8.38 9.39 -8.06
CA TRP A 10 7.27 8.70 -8.68
C TRP A 10 7.81 7.76 -9.74
N ILE A 11 7.63 6.47 -9.52
CA ILE A 11 7.91 5.49 -10.56
C ILE A 11 6.69 5.43 -11.45
N MET A 12 6.76 6.20 -12.56
CA MET A 12 5.72 6.24 -13.59
C MET A 12 6.02 5.22 -14.68
N ILE A 13 5.03 4.44 -15.02
CA ILE A 13 5.09 3.58 -16.19
C ILE A 13 4.16 4.17 -17.22
N LYS A 14 4.75 4.79 -18.26
CA LYS A 14 3.99 5.26 -19.41
C LYS A 14 3.50 4.06 -20.23
N LYS A 15 2.18 3.84 -20.25
CA LYS A 15 1.52 3.23 -21.41
C LYS A 15 0.27 4.05 -21.73
N ASP A 16 0.13 4.32 -23.02
CA ASP A 16 -0.94 5.10 -23.57
C ASP A 16 -2.33 4.56 -23.20
N LEU A 17 -3.16 5.50 -22.83
CA LEU A 17 -4.61 5.49 -22.73
C LEU A 17 -5.31 4.71 -21.60
N ALA A 18 -6.00 5.50 -20.80
CA ALA A 18 -7.25 5.23 -20.08
C ALA A 18 -7.35 3.91 -19.28
N ILE A 19 -7.42 4.08 -17.97
CA ILE A 19 -8.00 3.12 -17.01
C ILE A 19 -7.44 1.69 -17.12
N LYS A 20 -6.21 1.50 -16.67
CA LYS A 20 -5.67 0.20 -16.25
C LYS A 20 -4.86 0.41 -14.98
N PHE A 21 -5.53 0.39 -13.87
CA PHE A 21 -4.93 0.50 -12.54
C PHE A 21 -4.58 -0.90 -12.03
N LEU A 22 -3.38 -1.15 -11.66
CA LEU A 22 -2.83 -2.24 -10.82
C LEU A 22 -1.93 -3.33 -11.46
N SER A 23 -1.93 -3.57 -12.74
CA SER A 23 -1.23 -4.76 -13.30
C SER A 23 0.30 -4.68 -13.41
N ILE A 24 0.94 -3.59 -12.98
CA ILE A 24 2.35 -3.33 -13.31
C ILE A 24 3.30 -3.43 -12.12
N SER A 25 2.80 -3.31 -10.89
CA SER A 25 3.66 -3.29 -9.70
C SER A 25 4.42 -4.59 -9.42
N LEU A 26 3.91 -5.72 -9.86
CA LEU A 26 4.58 -7.02 -9.69
C LEU A 26 5.62 -7.32 -10.78
N LEU A 27 5.52 -6.69 -11.96
CA LEU A 27 6.35 -7.00 -13.11
C LEU A 27 7.57 -6.08 -13.29
N PHE A 28 7.57 -4.86 -12.73
CA PHE A 28 8.62 -3.88 -13.04
C PHE A 28 9.86 -3.97 -12.17
N PHE A 29 9.80 -4.51 -10.98
CA PHE A 29 11.01 -4.88 -10.27
C PHE A 29 11.69 -6.14 -10.85
N GLY A 30 10.97 -6.94 -11.64
CA GLY A 30 11.53 -8.08 -12.34
C GLY A 30 12.45 -7.74 -13.53
N ASN A 31 12.34 -6.56 -14.12
CA ASN A 31 13.17 -6.18 -15.27
C ASN A 31 14.50 -5.49 -14.91
N PHE A 32 14.67 -5.04 -13.67
CA PHE A 32 15.96 -4.54 -13.17
C PHE A 32 16.82 -5.60 -12.47
N VAL A 33 16.19 -6.69 -12.05
CA VAL A 33 16.89 -7.89 -11.59
C VAL A 33 16.73 -8.93 -12.71
N SER A 34 17.82 -9.28 -13.38
CA SER A 34 17.80 -10.23 -14.50
C SER A 34 16.90 -11.43 -14.17
N ALA A 35 16.05 -11.83 -15.13
CA ALA A 35 15.11 -12.94 -15.02
C ALA A 35 15.73 -14.29 -14.57
N GLU A 36 17.05 -14.37 -14.54
CA GLU A 36 17.81 -15.54 -14.09
C GLU A 36 17.82 -15.78 -12.56
N ARG A 37 17.33 -14.83 -11.74
CA ARG A 37 17.34 -14.99 -10.27
C ARG A 37 16.05 -15.54 -9.68
N PHE A 38 14.97 -15.62 -10.42
CA PHE A 38 13.73 -16.25 -9.98
C PHE A 38 13.64 -17.69 -10.49
N GLN A 39 14.53 -18.57 -10.02
CA GLN A 39 14.44 -20.02 -10.28
C GLN A 39 13.38 -20.71 -9.42
N ASP A 40 12.83 -20.01 -8.42
CA ASP A 40 11.80 -20.54 -7.55
C ASP A 40 10.42 -20.07 -8.03
N ASP A 41 9.45 -20.97 -8.00
CA ASP A 41 8.05 -20.71 -8.30
C ASP A 41 7.53 -19.51 -7.48
N PRO A 42 7.23 -18.36 -8.10
CA PRO A 42 6.80 -17.16 -7.38
C PRO A 42 5.51 -17.39 -6.60
N ILE A 43 4.66 -18.32 -7.02
CA ILE A 43 3.37 -18.63 -6.40
C ILE A 43 3.55 -19.44 -5.11
N LYS A 44 4.50 -20.37 -5.11
CA LYS A 44 4.84 -21.11 -3.90
C LYS A 44 5.32 -20.18 -2.80
N LYS A 45 6.01 -19.11 -3.19
CA LYS A 45 6.49 -18.06 -2.29
C LYS A 45 5.37 -17.15 -1.79
N LEU A 46 4.40 -16.78 -2.62
CA LEU A 46 3.25 -15.97 -2.22
C LEU A 46 2.33 -16.66 -1.20
N ASN A 47 2.33 -17.99 -1.17
CA ASN A 47 1.62 -18.78 -0.17
C ASN A 47 2.43 -19.00 1.11
N SER A 48 3.71 -18.61 1.12
CA SER A 48 4.56 -18.69 2.31
C SER A 48 4.40 -17.43 3.16
N PRO A 49 4.21 -17.57 4.48
CA PRO A 49 4.13 -16.41 5.37
C PRO A 49 5.40 -15.56 5.30
N ILE A 50 5.27 -14.24 5.38
CA ILE A 50 6.43 -13.31 5.46
C ILE A 50 7.40 -13.71 6.58
N THR A 51 6.90 -14.36 7.62
CA THR A 51 7.71 -14.89 8.73
C THR A 51 8.73 -15.95 8.30
N GLU A 52 8.51 -16.65 7.18
CA GLU A 52 9.52 -17.58 6.61
C GLU A 52 10.75 -16.86 6.07
N LEU A 53 10.62 -15.56 5.73
CA LEU A 53 11.77 -14.72 5.41
C LEU A 53 12.56 -14.24 6.65
N GLY A 54 12.15 -14.65 7.85
CA GLY A 54 12.74 -14.23 9.11
C GLY A 54 12.23 -12.88 9.63
N PHE A 55 11.09 -12.41 9.14
CA PHE A 55 10.40 -11.26 9.73
C PHE A 55 9.70 -11.67 11.02
N ILE A 56 9.70 -10.77 11.99
CA ILE A 56 8.91 -10.87 13.21
C ILE A 56 7.59 -10.17 12.95
N ARG A 57 6.48 -10.83 13.28
CA ARG A 57 5.15 -10.23 13.25
C ARG A 57 4.83 -9.65 14.62
N GLU A 58 4.51 -8.38 14.64
CA GLU A 58 4.15 -7.62 15.82
C GLU A 58 2.85 -6.84 15.60
N ASN A 59 2.33 -6.23 16.64
CA ASN A 59 1.18 -5.34 16.52
C ASN A 59 1.23 -4.23 17.58
N ILE A 60 0.54 -3.14 17.27
CA ILE A 60 0.26 -2.04 18.20
C ILE A 60 -1.25 -1.78 18.24
N ILE A 61 -1.67 -1.00 19.19
CA ILE A 61 -3.01 -0.40 19.18
C ILE A 61 -2.86 1.05 18.74
N SER A 62 -3.54 1.42 17.66
CA SER A 62 -3.57 2.79 17.15
C SER A 62 -4.40 3.70 18.07
N ASP A 63 -4.31 5.01 17.90
CA ASP A 63 -4.98 6.01 18.73
C ASP A 63 -6.51 5.86 18.74
N ASP A 64 -7.08 5.32 17.67
CA ASP A 64 -8.51 5.02 17.56
C ASP A 64 -8.90 3.62 18.07
N GLY A 65 -7.97 2.91 18.71
CA GLY A 65 -8.20 1.61 19.35
C GLY A 65 -8.21 0.42 18.40
N VAL A 66 -7.72 0.57 17.17
CA VAL A 66 -7.60 -0.53 16.21
C VAL A 66 -6.23 -1.18 16.34
N MET A 67 -6.19 -2.50 16.34
CA MET A 67 -4.94 -3.27 16.29
C MET A 67 -4.32 -3.14 14.89
N ILE A 68 -3.10 -2.64 14.81
CA ILE A 68 -2.32 -2.52 13.57
C ILE A 68 -1.20 -3.56 13.59
N ASN A 69 -1.26 -4.47 12.64
CA ASN A 69 -0.25 -5.49 12.43
C ASN A 69 0.88 -4.97 11.54
N TYR A 70 2.10 -5.35 11.88
CA TYR A 70 3.25 -5.10 11.03
C TYR A 70 4.26 -6.25 11.10
N TYR A 71 5.08 -6.33 10.08
CA TYR A 71 6.21 -7.25 10.00
C TYR A 71 7.50 -6.45 9.99
N ILE A 72 8.47 -6.85 10.78
CA ILE A 72 9.77 -6.17 10.91
C ILE A 72 10.92 -7.14 10.80
N LYS A 73 11.98 -6.73 10.08
CA LYS A 73 13.27 -7.40 10.05
C LYS A 73 14.38 -6.36 10.02
N GLY A 74 15.35 -6.51 10.91
CA GLY A 74 16.41 -5.54 11.18
C GLY A 74 16.18 -4.79 12.49
N THR A 75 17.17 -3.99 12.91
CA THR A 75 17.16 -3.28 14.20
C THR A 75 17.67 -1.86 14.09
N ASP A 76 18.02 -1.39 12.90
CA ASP A 76 18.46 0.00 12.67
C ASP A 76 17.25 0.95 12.84
N LYS A 77 17.52 2.14 13.35
CA LYS A 77 16.54 3.22 13.48
C LYS A 77 16.21 3.91 12.14
N LYS A 78 16.91 3.56 11.08
CA LYS A 78 16.62 3.93 9.70
C LYS A 78 15.99 2.74 8.98
N ALA A 79 14.80 2.95 8.42
CA ALA A 79 14.01 1.85 7.87
C ALA A 79 13.34 2.16 6.53
N LEU A 80 13.11 1.11 5.76
CA LEU A 80 12.19 1.11 4.62
C LEU A 80 10.82 0.64 5.11
N VAL A 81 9.79 1.44 4.90
CA VAL A 81 8.43 1.16 5.36
C VAL A 81 7.51 0.98 4.16
N PHE A 82 6.94 -0.21 4.02
CA PHE A 82 6.09 -0.62 2.91
C PHE A 82 4.61 -0.59 3.30
N VAL A 83 3.80 0.08 2.48
CA VAL A 83 2.35 0.23 2.66
C VAL A 83 1.63 -0.24 1.39
N HIS A 84 0.74 -1.20 1.56
CA HIS A 84 0.00 -1.84 0.48
C HIS A 84 -1.17 -1.00 -0.06
N GLY A 85 -1.78 -1.45 -1.15
CA GLY A 85 -2.93 -0.85 -1.81
C GLY A 85 -4.29 -1.31 -1.26
N TYR A 86 -5.35 -0.86 -1.91
CA TYR A 86 -6.73 -1.24 -1.64
C TYR A 86 -6.91 -2.76 -1.73
N SER A 87 -7.59 -3.35 -0.75
CA SER A 87 -7.87 -4.80 -0.66
C SER A 87 -6.64 -5.71 -0.73
N CYS A 88 -5.44 -5.17 -0.47
CA CYS A 88 -4.18 -5.90 -0.41
C CYS A 88 -3.72 -6.10 1.05
N SER A 89 -2.54 -6.66 1.22
CA SER A 89 -1.87 -6.84 2.50
C SER A 89 -0.35 -6.69 2.36
N SER A 90 0.37 -6.77 3.45
CA SER A 90 1.84 -6.80 3.45
C SER A 90 2.41 -7.95 2.60
N GLU A 91 1.66 -9.02 2.40
CA GLU A 91 2.10 -10.20 1.64
C GLU A 91 2.38 -9.88 0.16
N TYR A 92 1.76 -8.84 -0.39
CA TYR A 92 2.02 -8.38 -1.76
C TYR A 92 3.45 -7.83 -1.95
N TRP A 93 4.12 -7.45 -0.88
CA TRP A 93 5.48 -6.94 -0.88
C TRP A 93 6.56 -8.03 -0.73
N TRP A 94 6.17 -9.30 -0.71
CA TRP A 94 7.06 -10.43 -0.41
C TRP A 94 8.41 -10.38 -1.15
N PRO A 95 8.47 -10.15 -2.50
CA PRO A 95 9.74 -10.10 -3.22
C PRO A 95 10.63 -8.92 -2.80
N GLN A 96 10.03 -7.76 -2.55
CA GLN A 96 10.73 -6.56 -2.10
C GLN A 96 11.25 -6.71 -0.68
N LEU A 97 10.45 -7.33 0.19
CA LEU A 97 10.85 -7.63 1.56
C LEU A 97 12.04 -8.58 1.59
N GLU A 98 12.03 -9.65 0.78
CA GLU A 98 13.15 -10.58 0.65
C GLU A 98 14.43 -9.88 0.17
N TYR A 99 14.29 -8.99 -0.80
CA TYR A 99 15.42 -8.28 -1.39
C TYR A 99 16.04 -7.27 -0.42
N PHE A 100 15.23 -6.33 0.06
CA PHE A 100 15.72 -5.21 0.84
C PHE A 100 16.11 -5.56 2.27
N SER A 101 15.52 -6.62 2.85
CA SER A 101 15.87 -7.04 4.21
C SER A 101 17.28 -7.64 4.37
N LYS A 102 18.02 -7.76 3.27
CA LYS A 102 19.43 -8.21 3.32
C LYS A 102 20.36 -7.13 3.87
N ASP A 103 20.02 -5.86 3.61
CA ASP A 103 20.93 -4.74 3.88
C ASP A 103 20.24 -3.60 4.67
N HIS A 104 18.92 -3.68 4.90
CA HIS A 104 18.13 -2.63 5.55
C HIS A 104 17.22 -3.18 6.64
N THR A 105 16.89 -2.34 7.61
CA THR A 105 15.70 -2.57 8.42
C THR A 105 14.47 -2.32 7.55
N VAL A 106 13.59 -3.32 7.50
CA VAL A 106 12.40 -3.30 6.63
C VAL A 106 11.16 -3.57 7.47
N ILE A 107 10.14 -2.75 7.23
CA ILE A 107 8.83 -2.85 7.89
C ILE A 107 7.77 -2.93 6.81
N ALA A 108 6.82 -3.84 6.96
CA ALA A 108 5.62 -3.92 6.14
C ALA A 108 4.39 -3.85 7.03
N ILE A 109 3.48 -2.91 6.74
CA ILE A 109 2.34 -2.60 7.60
C ILE A 109 1.06 -3.06 6.91
N ASP A 110 0.24 -3.81 7.63
CA ASP A 110 -1.16 -4.02 7.28
C ASP A 110 -1.97 -2.86 7.88
N ILE A 111 -2.50 -1.96 7.07
CA ILE A 111 -3.36 -0.88 7.57
C ILE A 111 -4.68 -1.43 8.10
N ALA A 112 -5.39 -0.69 8.94
CA ALA A 112 -6.64 -1.14 9.54
C ALA A 112 -7.63 -1.70 8.51
N GLY A 113 -8.27 -2.81 8.85
CA GLY A 113 -9.22 -3.50 7.97
C GLY A 113 -8.58 -4.45 6.96
N HIS A 114 -7.26 -4.53 6.88
CA HIS A 114 -6.53 -5.30 5.89
C HIS A 114 -5.56 -6.30 6.54
N GLY A 115 -5.19 -7.33 5.80
CA GLY A 115 -4.21 -8.33 6.22
C GLY A 115 -4.54 -8.96 7.57
N LYS A 116 -3.68 -8.74 8.55
CA LYS A 116 -3.83 -9.23 9.93
C LYS A 116 -4.22 -8.12 10.91
N SER A 117 -4.48 -6.92 10.45
CA SER A 117 -4.93 -5.81 11.28
C SER A 117 -6.39 -5.92 11.70
N GLY A 118 -6.77 -5.16 12.72
CA GLY A 118 -8.11 -5.16 13.29
C GLY A 118 -9.18 -4.69 12.30
N LEU A 119 -10.37 -5.27 12.41
CA LEU A 119 -11.52 -5.02 11.55
C LEU A 119 -12.57 -4.09 12.19
N ASN A 120 -12.26 -3.50 13.35
CA ASN A 120 -13.21 -2.79 14.20
C ASN A 120 -13.21 -1.27 13.99
N ARG A 121 -12.52 -0.73 12.96
CA ARG A 121 -12.58 0.70 12.63
C ARG A 121 -13.98 1.09 12.21
N GLN A 122 -14.46 2.22 12.73
CA GLN A 122 -15.81 2.71 12.45
C GLN A 122 -15.83 3.67 11.26
N GLU A 123 -14.81 4.52 11.13
CA GLU A 123 -14.71 5.52 10.08
C GLU A 123 -13.37 5.39 9.35
N TYR A 124 -13.43 5.24 8.04
CA TYR A 124 -12.26 5.09 7.17
C TYR A 124 -11.93 6.43 6.50
N SER A 125 -10.66 6.83 6.56
CA SER A 125 -10.12 7.99 5.84
C SER A 125 -8.65 7.79 5.54
N MET A 126 -8.11 8.55 4.58
CA MET A 126 -6.68 8.52 4.30
C MET A 126 -5.86 9.04 5.48
N ASP A 127 -6.39 9.98 6.25
CA ASP A 127 -5.76 10.47 7.48
C ASP A 127 -5.67 9.36 8.53
N ALA A 128 -6.76 8.60 8.75
CA ALA A 128 -6.76 7.49 9.69
C ALA A 128 -5.76 6.39 9.29
N PHE A 129 -5.66 6.07 8.01
CA PHE A 129 -4.65 5.14 7.51
C PHE A 129 -3.22 5.70 7.62
N GLY A 130 -3.01 6.99 7.37
CA GLY A 130 -1.73 7.66 7.60
C GLY A 130 -1.31 7.61 9.07
N ASN A 131 -2.26 7.77 10.00
CA ASN A 131 -2.02 7.63 11.42
C ASN A 131 -1.62 6.20 11.82
N ASP A 132 -2.17 5.15 11.18
CA ASP A 132 -1.72 3.77 11.40
C ASP A 132 -0.22 3.62 11.13
N VAL A 133 0.24 4.16 10.00
CA VAL A 133 1.65 4.13 9.61
C VAL A 133 2.50 4.94 10.59
N THR A 134 2.06 6.15 10.92
CA THR A 134 2.74 7.03 11.88
C THR A 134 2.90 6.34 13.23
N SER A 135 1.82 5.73 13.75
CA SER A 135 1.83 5.06 15.06
C SER A 135 2.83 3.91 15.12
N VAL A 136 2.97 3.12 14.05
CA VAL A 136 3.98 2.04 13.98
C VAL A 136 5.40 2.63 14.01
N ILE A 137 5.66 3.68 13.23
CA ILE A 137 6.97 4.33 13.14
C ILE A 137 7.38 4.96 14.48
N GLU A 138 6.45 5.59 15.15
CA GLU A 138 6.68 6.19 16.47
C GLU A 138 6.87 5.14 17.56
N HIS A 139 6.06 4.06 17.55
CA HIS A 139 6.19 2.95 18.47
C HIS A 139 7.58 2.29 18.39
N LEU A 140 8.13 2.16 17.20
CA LEU A 140 9.46 1.59 16.94
C LEU A 140 10.59 2.60 17.21
N ASP A 141 10.24 3.84 17.56
CA ASP A 141 11.21 4.92 17.80
C ASP A 141 12.20 5.07 16.63
N LEU A 142 11.67 5.06 15.38
CA LEU A 142 12.48 5.23 14.19
C LEU A 142 12.90 6.69 14.03
N GLU A 143 14.13 6.90 13.58
CA GLU A 143 14.72 8.25 13.39
C GLU A 143 14.57 8.74 11.95
N GLU A 144 14.69 7.84 10.97
CA GLU A 144 14.62 8.18 9.55
C GLU A 144 13.91 7.05 8.79
N VAL A 145 12.96 7.40 7.92
CA VAL A 145 12.21 6.43 7.14
C VAL A 145 12.14 6.80 5.66
N VAL A 146 12.20 5.79 4.81
CA VAL A 146 11.74 5.85 3.43
C VAL A 146 10.37 5.20 3.38
N LEU A 147 9.35 5.95 2.99
CA LEU A 147 7.97 5.48 2.88
C LEU A 147 7.70 5.01 1.45
N ILE A 148 7.25 3.77 1.30
CA ILE A 148 7.00 3.14 0.00
C ILE A 148 5.54 2.70 -0.02
N GLY A 149 4.74 3.31 -0.90
CA GLY A 149 3.30 3.05 -0.98
C GLY A 149 2.85 2.65 -2.38
N HIS A 150 2.08 1.56 -2.45
CA HIS A 150 1.49 1.08 -3.69
C HIS A 150 0.03 1.54 -3.81
N SER A 151 -0.37 2.03 -4.99
CA SER A 151 -1.76 2.42 -5.28
C SER A 151 -2.34 3.31 -4.18
N MET A 152 -3.39 2.89 -3.48
CA MET A 152 -3.95 3.58 -2.30
C MET A 152 -2.90 3.87 -1.21
N GLY A 153 -1.87 3.03 -1.08
CA GLY A 153 -0.77 3.28 -0.16
C GLY A 153 -0.01 4.58 -0.44
N GLY A 154 -0.07 5.12 -1.67
CA GLY A 154 0.51 6.42 -2.02
C GLY A 154 -0.07 7.58 -1.21
N PRO A 155 -1.37 7.86 -1.29
CA PRO A 155 -2.02 8.84 -0.41
C PRO A 155 -1.79 8.58 1.08
N VAL A 156 -1.80 7.32 1.51
CA VAL A 156 -1.57 6.95 2.92
C VAL A 156 -0.18 7.38 3.39
N ILE A 157 0.88 7.07 2.60
CA ILE A 157 2.24 7.48 3.00
C ILE A 157 2.48 8.98 2.92
N VAL A 158 1.74 9.70 2.06
CA VAL A 158 1.77 11.18 2.04
C VAL A 158 1.20 11.73 3.35
N LYS A 159 0.09 11.19 3.84
CA LYS A 159 -0.47 11.59 5.14
C LYS A 159 0.48 11.24 6.30
N ALA A 160 1.07 10.04 6.29
CA ALA A 160 2.09 9.67 7.27
C ALA A 160 3.30 10.61 7.23
N ALA A 161 3.78 10.98 6.05
CA ALA A 161 4.90 11.90 5.89
C ALA A 161 4.60 13.30 6.47
N ASN A 162 3.38 13.80 6.26
CA ASN A 162 2.94 15.08 6.86
C ASN A 162 2.99 15.03 8.39
N ASN A 163 2.60 13.90 8.99
CA ASN A 163 2.65 13.72 10.44
C ASN A 163 4.09 13.58 10.98
N LEU A 164 4.95 12.87 10.25
CA LEU A 164 6.32 12.54 10.66
C LEU A 164 7.32 13.66 10.38
N GLY A 165 7.02 14.54 9.42
CA GLY A 165 7.89 15.66 9.05
C GLY A 165 9.32 15.20 8.73
N VAL A 166 10.29 15.77 9.40
CA VAL A 166 11.74 15.55 9.16
C VAL A 166 12.22 14.11 9.32
N LYS A 167 11.43 13.21 9.92
CA LYS A 167 11.74 11.78 9.95
C LYS A 167 11.58 11.13 8.58
N THR A 168 10.77 11.69 7.70
CA THR A 168 10.57 11.19 6.34
C THR A 168 11.69 11.67 5.43
N ARG A 169 12.57 10.76 5.04
CA ARG A 169 13.69 11.06 4.14
C ARG A 169 13.28 11.05 2.67
N LEU A 170 12.35 10.17 2.29
CA LEU A 170 11.93 9.96 0.92
C LEU A 170 10.54 9.33 0.89
N ILE A 171 9.75 9.69 -0.11
CA ILE A 171 8.49 9.04 -0.46
C ILE A 171 8.64 8.38 -1.83
N VAL A 172 8.26 7.11 -1.92
CA VAL A 172 8.26 6.34 -3.16
C VAL A 172 6.84 5.86 -3.45
N GLY A 173 6.24 6.42 -4.48
CA GLY A 173 4.94 5.98 -5.00
C GLY A 173 5.12 4.90 -6.07
N VAL A 174 4.53 3.73 -5.84
CA VAL A 174 4.54 2.61 -6.79
C VAL A 174 3.15 2.46 -7.37
N ASP A 175 3.02 2.74 -8.67
CA ASP A 175 1.75 2.68 -9.41
C ASP A 175 0.58 3.32 -8.65
N THR A 176 0.77 4.56 -8.26
CA THR A 176 -0.17 5.32 -7.43
C THR A 176 -0.65 6.60 -8.12
N PHE A 177 -1.48 7.37 -7.45
CA PHE A 177 -2.04 8.62 -7.96
C PHE A 177 -0.93 9.64 -8.24
N HIS A 178 -0.74 9.99 -9.48
CA HIS A 178 0.26 10.96 -9.96
C HIS A 178 -0.36 12.23 -10.56
N ASP A 179 -1.66 12.21 -10.82
CA ASP A 179 -2.38 13.39 -11.26
C ASP A 179 -2.71 14.29 -10.07
N LEU A 180 -1.95 15.35 -9.94
CA LEU A 180 -2.10 16.33 -8.87
C LEU A 180 -3.40 17.17 -8.99
N SER A 181 -4.15 17.01 -10.08
CA SER A 181 -5.47 17.62 -10.26
C SER A 181 -6.62 16.74 -9.78
N THR A 182 -6.33 15.51 -9.36
CA THR A 182 -7.37 14.56 -8.91
C THR A 182 -7.96 15.03 -7.59
N GLU A 183 -9.11 15.64 -7.65
CA GLU A 183 -9.98 15.90 -6.51
C GLU A 183 -10.95 14.72 -6.33
N GLY A 184 -11.31 14.45 -5.09
CA GLY A 184 -12.31 13.43 -4.78
C GLY A 184 -13.63 13.70 -5.51
N ILE A 185 -14.33 12.65 -5.92
CA ILE A 185 -15.66 12.79 -6.50
C ILE A 185 -16.68 13.12 -5.40
N GLY A 186 -17.50 14.11 -5.65
CA GLY A 186 -18.52 14.56 -4.68
C GLY A 186 -19.95 14.23 -5.09
N GLY A 187 -20.86 14.43 -4.16
CA GLY A 187 -22.29 14.48 -4.41
C GLY A 187 -22.87 13.21 -5.03
N PHE A 188 -23.66 13.40 -6.10
CA PHE A 188 -24.43 12.34 -6.74
C PHE A 188 -23.55 11.22 -7.33
N ALA A 189 -22.42 11.57 -7.94
CA ALA A 189 -21.50 10.59 -8.54
C ALA A 189 -20.94 9.63 -7.49
N ARG A 190 -20.51 10.14 -6.34
CA ARG A 190 -20.06 9.31 -5.20
C ARG A 190 -21.15 8.37 -4.69
N THR A 191 -22.37 8.91 -4.52
CA THR A 191 -23.51 8.11 -4.08
C THR A 191 -23.82 6.98 -5.06
N ALA A 192 -23.76 7.26 -6.37
CA ALA A 192 -23.99 6.26 -7.40
C ALA A 192 -22.92 5.15 -7.35
N VAL A 193 -21.63 5.51 -7.30
CA VAL A 193 -20.52 4.53 -7.20
C VAL A 193 -20.66 3.67 -5.96
N ASN A 194 -20.87 4.29 -4.80
CA ASN A 194 -21.05 3.56 -3.54
C ASN A 194 -22.26 2.63 -3.55
N THR A 195 -23.35 3.04 -4.19
CA THR A 195 -24.56 2.20 -4.30
C THR A 195 -24.30 1.01 -5.22
N MET A 196 -23.68 1.22 -6.37
CA MET A 196 -23.32 0.14 -7.28
C MET A 196 -22.36 -0.84 -6.62
N PHE A 197 -21.31 -0.35 -5.96
CA PHE A 197 -20.38 -1.16 -5.23
C PHE A 197 -21.06 -1.98 -4.12
N LYS A 198 -22.01 -1.39 -3.40
CA LYS A 198 -22.80 -2.10 -2.39
C LYS A 198 -23.67 -3.22 -2.96
N LEU A 199 -24.23 -3.03 -4.15
CA LEU A 199 -25.12 -4.01 -4.79
C LEU A 199 -24.34 -5.11 -5.50
N PHE A 200 -23.20 -4.78 -6.11
CA PHE A 200 -22.44 -5.66 -7.00
C PHE A 200 -21.01 -5.90 -6.52
N TYR A 201 -20.79 -5.93 -5.22
CA TYR A 201 -19.45 -5.98 -4.60
C TYR A 201 -18.52 -7.04 -5.18
N GLU A 202 -18.99 -8.30 -5.24
CA GLU A 202 -18.18 -9.43 -5.69
C GLU A 202 -17.82 -9.27 -7.17
N SER A 203 -18.80 -9.04 -8.02
CA SER A 203 -18.59 -8.85 -9.46
C SER A 203 -17.69 -7.64 -9.75
N MET A 204 -17.95 -6.49 -9.11
CA MET A 204 -17.12 -5.30 -9.32
C MET A 204 -15.70 -5.48 -8.82
N THR A 205 -15.50 -6.25 -7.75
CA THR A 205 -14.15 -6.54 -7.24
C THR A 205 -13.42 -7.48 -8.18
N GLU A 206 -14.05 -8.56 -8.63
CA GLU A 206 -13.47 -9.51 -9.59
C GLU A 206 -13.15 -8.84 -10.92
N ASP A 207 -14.11 -8.13 -11.53
CA ASP A 207 -13.94 -7.43 -12.80
C ASP A 207 -12.81 -6.39 -12.71
N SER A 208 -12.77 -5.63 -11.61
CA SER A 208 -11.70 -4.63 -11.39
C SER A 208 -10.33 -5.27 -11.28
N ILE A 209 -10.22 -6.41 -10.61
CA ILE A 209 -8.95 -7.14 -10.47
C ILE A 209 -8.52 -7.71 -11.82
N ASP A 210 -9.44 -8.23 -12.61
CA ASP A 210 -9.14 -8.81 -13.93
C ASP A 210 -8.61 -7.75 -14.90
N ASP A 211 -9.10 -6.52 -14.82
CA ASP A 211 -8.59 -5.39 -15.60
C ASP A 211 -7.11 -5.04 -15.29
N PHE A 212 -6.60 -5.49 -14.16
CA PHE A 212 -5.21 -5.26 -13.76
C PHE A 212 -4.23 -6.28 -14.34
N PHE A 213 -4.72 -7.42 -14.80
CA PHE A 213 -3.86 -8.43 -15.38
C PHE A 213 -3.52 -8.15 -16.83
N ILE A 214 -2.29 -8.50 -17.21
CA ILE A 214 -1.85 -8.53 -18.59
C ILE A 214 -1.97 -9.95 -19.14
N ASP A 215 -2.05 -10.10 -20.46
CA ASP A 215 -2.22 -11.40 -21.17
C ASP A 215 -1.18 -12.48 -20.78
N LYS A 216 -0.09 -12.09 -20.13
CA LYS A 216 0.99 -12.99 -19.69
C LYS A 216 1.05 -13.17 -18.18
N THR A 217 0.07 -12.69 -17.45
CA THR A 217 0.01 -12.90 -15.99
C THR A 217 -0.20 -14.40 -15.73
N ASP A 218 0.56 -14.92 -14.80
CA ASP A 218 0.42 -16.31 -14.38
C ASP A 218 -0.96 -16.54 -13.75
N GLU A 219 -1.66 -17.58 -14.21
CA GLU A 219 -3.05 -17.84 -13.79
C GLU A 219 -3.18 -18.15 -12.28
N ASP A 220 -2.18 -18.78 -11.68
CA ASP A 220 -2.20 -19.08 -10.26
C ASP A 220 -1.97 -17.83 -9.43
N LEU A 221 -1.09 -16.92 -9.88
CA LEU A 221 -0.91 -15.60 -9.29
C LEU A 221 -2.21 -14.78 -9.39
N ALA A 222 -2.84 -14.74 -10.55
CA ALA A 222 -4.10 -14.06 -10.75
C ALA A 222 -5.20 -14.60 -9.82
N ARG A 223 -5.29 -15.92 -9.69
CA ARG A 223 -6.23 -16.59 -8.77
C ARG A 223 -5.93 -16.27 -7.31
N TRP A 224 -4.64 -16.25 -6.93
CA TRP A 224 -4.24 -15.88 -5.57
C TRP A 224 -4.65 -14.44 -5.24
N ILE A 225 -4.39 -13.49 -6.15
CA ILE A 225 -4.76 -12.07 -5.98
C ILE A 225 -6.27 -11.91 -5.84
N ARG A 226 -7.09 -12.54 -6.72
CA ARG A 226 -8.56 -12.49 -6.62
C ARG A 226 -9.05 -13.01 -5.27
N ASN A 227 -8.56 -14.18 -4.86
CA ASN A 227 -8.95 -14.79 -3.61
C ASN A 227 -8.54 -13.96 -2.38
N ASP A 228 -7.39 -13.29 -2.44
CA ASP A 228 -6.91 -12.47 -1.33
C ASP A 228 -7.71 -11.17 -1.22
N ALA A 229 -7.97 -10.50 -2.32
CA ALA A 229 -8.73 -9.25 -2.35
C ALA A 229 -10.17 -9.43 -1.82
N LEU A 230 -10.79 -10.59 -2.06
CA LEU A 230 -12.13 -10.92 -1.57
C LEU A 230 -12.17 -11.31 -0.08
N LYS A 231 -11.04 -11.47 0.59
CA LYS A 231 -11.00 -11.74 2.05
C LYS A 231 -11.41 -10.52 2.88
N SER A 232 -11.23 -9.32 2.34
CA SER A 232 -11.62 -8.11 3.06
C SER A 232 -13.14 -8.06 3.22
N PRO A 233 -13.67 -7.86 4.44
CA PRO A 233 -15.11 -7.74 4.64
C PRO A 233 -15.70 -6.59 3.82
N LYS A 234 -16.84 -6.82 3.18
CA LYS A 234 -17.52 -5.87 2.29
C LYS A 234 -17.64 -4.45 2.86
N HIS A 235 -17.98 -4.32 4.15
CA HIS A 235 -18.14 -3.02 4.79
C HIS A 235 -16.81 -2.26 4.92
N ILE A 236 -15.70 -2.97 5.08
CA ILE A 236 -14.34 -2.41 5.12
C ILE A 236 -13.94 -1.94 3.73
N SER A 237 -14.09 -2.80 2.73
CA SER A 237 -13.81 -2.44 1.34
C SER A 237 -14.63 -1.22 0.90
N GLN A 238 -15.91 -1.16 1.30
CA GLN A 238 -16.77 -0.01 1.00
C GLN A 238 -16.31 1.28 1.72
N GLY A 239 -15.96 1.20 3.01
CA GLY A 239 -15.45 2.35 3.76
C GLY A 239 -14.12 2.85 3.20
N THR A 240 -13.23 1.95 2.82
CA THR A 240 -11.95 2.26 2.19
C THR A 240 -12.14 2.90 0.80
N LEU A 241 -13.07 2.38 -0.01
CA LEU A 241 -13.42 2.99 -1.30
C LEU A 241 -13.95 4.42 -1.11
N ASP A 242 -14.85 4.62 -0.15
CA ASP A 242 -15.39 5.95 0.12
C ASP A 242 -14.29 6.92 0.58
N ALA A 243 -13.34 6.47 1.38
CA ALA A 243 -12.17 7.24 1.78
C ALA A 243 -11.31 7.66 0.57
N LEU A 244 -11.11 6.77 -0.41
CA LEU A 244 -10.43 7.08 -1.67
C LEU A 244 -11.19 8.12 -2.50
N LEU A 245 -12.49 7.94 -2.63
CA LEU A 245 -13.34 8.82 -3.44
C LEU A 245 -13.52 10.23 -2.85
N THR A 246 -13.21 10.39 -1.56
CA THR A 246 -13.37 11.68 -0.85
C THR A 246 -12.06 12.36 -0.54
N MET A 247 -10.92 11.73 -0.81
CA MET A 247 -9.61 12.32 -0.51
C MET A 247 -9.34 13.59 -1.34
N ASN A 248 -8.67 14.57 -0.73
CA ASN A 248 -8.08 15.71 -1.42
C ASN A 248 -6.56 15.52 -1.52
N TYR A 249 -6.15 14.74 -2.50
CA TYR A 249 -4.74 14.38 -2.67
C TYR A 249 -3.84 15.57 -3.04
N PRO A 250 -4.26 16.50 -3.92
CA PRO A 250 -3.49 17.71 -4.22
C PRO A 250 -3.19 18.56 -2.98
N GLU A 251 -4.13 18.68 -2.06
CA GLU A 251 -3.92 19.41 -0.82
C GLU A 251 -2.91 18.71 0.07
N SER A 252 -3.05 17.41 0.26
CA SER A 252 -2.12 16.62 1.07
C SER A 252 -0.68 16.70 0.56
N LEU A 253 -0.47 16.75 -0.77
CA LEU A 253 0.85 16.93 -1.35
C LEU A 253 1.42 18.34 -1.16
N ARG A 254 0.58 19.39 -1.14
CA ARG A 254 1.04 20.77 -0.87
C ARG A 254 1.46 20.97 0.59
N GLU A 255 0.90 20.17 1.49
CA GLU A 255 1.23 20.20 2.91
C GLU A 255 2.57 19.52 3.24
N LEU A 256 3.14 18.77 2.29
CA LEU A 256 4.42 18.11 2.49
C LEU A 256 5.53 19.11 2.77
N SER A 257 6.15 18.98 3.92
CA SER A 257 7.28 19.80 4.40
C SER A 257 8.54 18.96 4.65
N ILE A 258 8.83 18.07 3.68
CA ILE A 258 9.95 17.13 3.72
C ILE A 258 11.07 17.53 2.79
#